data_46cd15c2aa44253e1b4b5cf6ec1a51ed
#
_entry.id   46cd15c2aa44253e1b4b5cf6ec1a51ed
#
_cell.length_a   1.000
_cell.length_b   1.000
_cell.length_c   1.000
_cell.angle_alpha   90.00
_cell.angle_beta   90.00
_cell.angle_gamma   90.00
#
_symmetry.space_group_name_H-M   'P 1'
#
loop_
_entity.id
_entity.type
_entity.pdbx_description
1 polymer ?
#
loop_
_entity_poly.entity_id
_entity_poly.type
_entity_poly.pdbx_seq_one_letter_code
_entity_poly.pdbx_strand_id
1 'polypeptide(L)'
;MEDNKNFVKEITNIDENFAQWYTDIVLKAELADYTDTKGCIAIRPYGYAIWENIQNYADRKFKETGVKNTYFPVLIPESLLQKEKDHVEGFAPEVAWVTEAGGEKLDEKLCVRPTSETIFTTMYSKWLKSWRDLPFVYNQWCSVLRWEKETRPFLRSREFLWQEGHTIHETAKEAQERTLQMLNIYADIAENLLAIPVIKGIKTESEKFAGADETYTIEAMTYDGKALQSGTSHYFGQNFTKPFNVVFQNREGKQEYAYQTSWGISTRLIGALIMAHGDNR
;
A
#
# COMPACT_ATOMS: atom_id res chain seq x y z
N MET A 1 24.14 34.09 -24.08
CA MET A 1 23.76 33.31 -22.88
C MET A 1 24.03 31.86 -23.20
N GLU A 2 25.25 31.41 -22.91
CA GLU A 2 25.59 30.00 -23.09
C GLU A 2 24.78 29.13 -22.12
N ASP A 3 24.09 28.21 -22.72
CA ASP A 3 23.25 27.24 -22.08
C ASP A 3 23.96 26.50 -20.94
N ASN A 4 23.46 26.64 -19.73
CA ASN A 4 23.87 25.91 -18.53
C ASN A 4 23.55 24.39 -18.63
N LYS A 5 23.58 23.82 -19.84
CA LYS A 5 23.29 22.41 -20.14
C LYS A 5 24.30 21.40 -19.56
N ASN A 6 25.36 21.87 -18.93
CA ASN A 6 26.48 21.03 -18.51
C ASN A 6 26.76 21.04 -17.00
N PHE A 7 25.82 21.41 -16.15
CA PHE A 7 26.11 21.50 -14.71
C PHE A 7 26.25 20.12 -14.03
N VAL A 8 25.55 19.12 -14.51
CA VAL A 8 25.69 17.74 -13.99
C VAL A 8 26.03 16.79 -15.14
N LYS A 9 27.26 16.32 -15.16
CA LYS A 9 27.77 15.41 -16.23
C LYS A 9 27.44 13.93 -15.98
N GLU A 10 26.80 13.59 -14.84
CA GLU A 10 26.68 12.22 -14.38
C GLU A 10 25.26 11.65 -14.42
N ILE A 11 24.28 12.43 -14.87
CA ILE A 11 22.89 11.97 -15.05
C ILE A 11 22.48 12.12 -16.52
N THR A 12 21.65 11.21 -16.96
CA THR A 12 20.99 11.27 -18.27
C THR A 12 20.05 12.47 -18.31
N ASN A 13 19.93 13.14 -19.46
CA ASN A 13 18.97 14.23 -19.61
C ASN A 13 17.54 13.68 -19.59
N ILE A 14 16.65 14.37 -18.86
CA ILE A 14 15.25 13.96 -18.68
C ILE A 14 14.50 13.85 -20.01
N ASP A 15 14.77 14.75 -20.97
CA ASP A 15 14.13 14.78 -22.29
C ASP A 15 14.69 13.70 -23.24
N GLU A 16 15.91 13.22 -23.00
CA GLU A 16 16.54 12.18 -23.83
C GLU A 16 16.11 10.78 -23.42
N ASN A 17 16.10 10.51 -22.11
CA ASN A 17 15.66 9.22 -21.57
C ASN A 17 15.15 9.35 -20.15
N PHE A 18 13.86 9.59 -20.01
CA PHE A 18 13.19 9.76 -18.71
C PHE A 18 13.39 8.57 -17.77
N ALA A 19 13.37 7.35 -18.29
CA ALA A 19 13.52 6.14 -17.46
C ALA A 19 14.94 6.03 -16.87
N GLN A 20 15.97 6.34 -17.66
CA GLN A 20 17.35 6.32 -17.20
C GLN A 20 17.63 7.51 -16.28
N TRP A 21 17.16 8.71 -16.65
CA TRP A 21 17.22 9.89 -15.79
C TRP A 21 16.69 9.61 -14.38
N TYR A 22 15.50 9.01 -14.27
CA TYR A 22 14.91 8.64 -12.98
C TYR A 22 15.83 7.74 -12.14
N THR A 23 16.39 6.71 -12.77
CA THR A 23 17.32 5.78 -12.12
C THR A 23 18.59 6.49 -11.66
N ASP A 24 19.16 7.36 -12.53
CA ASP A 24 20.35 8.13 -12.21
C ASP A 24 20.11 9.07 -11.01
N ILE A 25 18.96 9.76 -10.97
CA ILE A 25 18.59 10.60 -9.83
C ILE A 25 18.52 9.79 -8.53
N VAL A 26 17.84 8.64 -8.52
CA VAL A 26 17.74 7.80 -7.32
C VAL A 26 19.10 7.40 -6.79
N LEU A 27 20.02 7.01 -7.65
CA LEU A 27 21.36 6.53 -7.27
C LEU A 27 22.30 7.69 -6.91
N LYS A 28 22.35 8.75 -7.73
CA LYS A 28 23.28 9.88 -7.56
C LYS A 28 22.90 10.82 -6.43
N ALA A 29 21.61 11.01 -6.16
CA ALA A 29 21.14 11.73 -4.99
C ALA A 29 21.18 10.90 -3.70
N GLU A 30 21.75 9.69 -3.78
CA GLU A 30 21.92 8.78 -2.63
C GLU A 30 20.62 8.42 -1.92
N LEU A 31 19.51 8.31 -2.66
CA LEU A 31 18.20 7.98 -2.10
C LEU A 31 18.06 6.48 -1.85
N ALA A 32 18.54 5.66 -2.76
CA ALA A 32 18.56 4.21 -2.64
C ALA A 32 19.67 3.60 -3.48
N ASP A 33 19.96 2.32 -3.25
CA ASP A 33 20.88 1.53 -4.06
C ASP A 33 20.37 0.11 -4.26
N TYR A 34 20.87 -0.56 -5.30
CA TYR A 34 20.54 -1.95 -5.57
C TYR A 34 21.26 -2.87 -4.56
N THR A 35 20.57 -3.96 -4.20
CA THR A 35 21.15 -5.02 -3.38
C THR A 35 21.45 -6.26 -4.22
N ASP A 36 22.19 -7.23 -3.63
CA ASP A 36 22.43 -8.51 -4.27
C ASP A 36 21.15 -9.32 -4.49
N THR A 37 20.09 -9.04 -3.73
CA THR A 37 18.77 -9.60 -3.96
C THR A 37 18.06 -8.85 -5.08
N LYS A 38 18.02 -9.47 -6.25
CA LYS A 38 17.42 -8.85 -7.45
C LYS A 38 15.99 -8.35 -7.19
N GLY A 39 15.77 -7.07 -7.52
CA GLY A 39 14.47 -6.41 -7.37
C GLY A 39 14.22 -5.81 -5.99
N CYS A 40 15.16 -5.96 -5.05
CA CYS A 40 15.16 -5.30 -3.75
C CYS A 40 16.17 -4.16 -3.74
N ILE A 41 15.83 -3.09 -3.03
CA ILE A 41 16.68 -1.91 -2.86
C ILE A 41 16.99 -1.66 -1.39
N ALA A 42 18.17 -1.10 -1.12
CA ALA A 42 18.49 -0.48 0.16
C ALA A 42 18.11 1.00 0.08
N ILE A 43 17.21 1.45 0.92
CA ILE A 43 16.85 2.87 1.03
C ILE A 43 17.91 3.54 1.89
N ARG A 44 18.63 4.52 1.31
CA ARG A 44 19.70 5.24 2.00
C ARG A 44 19.12 6.34 2.90
N PRO A 45 19.92 6.94 3.82
CA PRO A 45 19.39 7.90 4.79
C PRO A 45 18.62 9.07 4.21
N TYR A 46 19.03 9.63 3.07
CA TYR A 46 18.27 10.72 2.43
C TYR A 46 16.91 10.26 1.91
N GLY A 47 16.84 9.10 1.26
CA GLY A 47 15.57 8.52 0.81
C GLY A 47 14.67 8.15 2.00
N TYR A 48 15.26 7.61 3.07
CA TYR A 48 14.51 7.24 4.27
C TYR A 48 13.98 8.47 5.01
N ALA A 49 14.74 9.57 5.07
CA ALA A 49 14.28 10.82 5.67
C ALA A 49 13.03 11.41 4.94
N ILE A 50 12.96 11.25 3.62
CA ILE A 50 11.74 11.61 2.87
C ILE A 50 10.57 10.73 3.34
N TRP A 51 10.79 9.42 3.47
CA TRP A 51 9.78 8.49 3.97
C TRP A 51 9.32 8.81 5.39
N GLU A 52 10.23 9.12 6.31
CA GLU A 52 9.91 9.53 7.68
C GLU A 52 9.02 10.78 7.72
N ASN A 53 9.28 11.76 6.86
CA ASN A 53 8.44 12.95 6.76
C ASN A 53 7.03 12.62 6.25
N ILE A 54 6.92 11.76 5.23
CA ILE A 54 5.62 11.28 4.74
C ILE A 54 4.90 10.51 5.85
N GLN A 55 5.59 9.60 6.53
CA GLN A 55 5.05 8.80 7.62
C GLN A 55 4.54 9.67 8.76
N ASN A 56 5.33 10.63 9.22
CA ASN A 56 4.96 11.52 10.32
C ASN A 56 3.73 12.37 9.98
N TYR A 57 3.66 12.91 8.76
CA TYR A 57 2.51 13.68 8.31
C TYR A 57 1.26 12.81 8.21
N ALA A 58 1.36 11.66 7.55
CA ALA A 58 0.25 10.72 7.36
C ALA A 58 -0.26 10.18 8.69
N ASP A 59 0.63 9.72 9.57
CA ASP A 59 0.29 9.14 10.87
C ASP A 59 -0.49 10.12 11.76
N ARG A 60 -0.10 11.40 11.76
CA ARG A 60 -0.84 12.45 12.43
C ARG A 60 -2.27 12.58 11.87
N LYS A 61 -2.42 12.67 10.54
CA LYS A 61 -3.72 12.76 9.87
C LYS A 61 -4.60 11.54 10.15
N PHE A 62 -4.01 10.34 10.18
CA PHE A 62 -4.74 9.13 10.53
C PHE A 62 -5.26 9.18 11.97
N LYS A 63 -4.41 9.55 12.92
CA LYS A 63 -4.76 9.65 14.34
C LYS A 63 -5.87 10.68 14.61
N GLU A 64 -5.89 11.79 13.88
CA GLU A 64 -6.97 12.78 13.93
C GLU A 64 -8.34 12.18 13.59
N THR A 65 -8.38 11.08 12.83
CA THR A 65 -9.62 10.36 12.47
C THR A 65 -9.89 9.13 13.33
N GLY A 66 -9.14 8.94 14.40
CA GLY A 66 -9.32 7.83 15.36
C GLY A 66 -8.59 6.54 14.96
N VAL A 67 -7.71 6.57 13.96
CA VAL A 67 -6.88 5.43 13.58
C VAL A 67 -5.89 5.10 14.70
N LYS A 68 -5.71 3.80 14.97
CA LYS A 68 -4.74 3.27 15.92
C LYS A 68 -3.72 2.39 15.19
N ASN A 69 -2.44 2.60 15.49
CA ASN A 69 -1.39 1.75 14.94
C ASN A 69 -1.32 0.41 15.67
N THR A 70 -1.03 -0.63 14.90
CA THR A 70 -0.86 -2.01 15.37
C THR A 70 0.24 -2.70 14.57
N TYR A 71 0.50 -3.96 14.87
CA TYR A 71 1.43 -4.78 14.10
C TYR A 71 0.92 -6.21 13.98
N PHE A 72 1.00 -6.77 12.78
CA PHE A 72 0.64 -8.15 12.46
C PHE A 72 1.84 -8.88 11.88
N PRO A 73 1.95 -10.21 12.10
CA PRO A 73 3.09 -10.99 11.63
C PRO A 73 3.30 -10.95 10.12
N VAL A 74 4.55 -11.08 9.71
CA VAL A 74 4.95 -11.09 8.29
C VAL A 74 4.56 -12.39 7.56
N LEU A 75 4.45 -13.51 8.30
CA LEU A 75 4.13 -14.82 7.73
C LEU A 75 2.65 -15.12 7.86
N ILE A 76 2.05 -15.56 6.76
CA ILE A 76 0.63 -15.91 6.67
C ILE A 76 0.53 -17.37 6.21
N PRO A 77 -0.20 -18.26 6.92
CA PRO A 77 -0.44 -19.63 6.48
C PRO A 77 -1.21 -19.68 5.16
N GLU A 78 -0.86 -20.63 4.29
CA GLU A 78 -1.54 -20.83 2.99
C GLU A 78 -3.05 -21.00 3.16
N SER A 79 -3.47 -21.73 4.19
CA SER A 79 -4.88 -21.99 4.50
C SER A 79 -5.70 -20.72 4.75
N LEU A 80 -5.09 -19.64 5.24
CA LEU A 80 -5.77 -18.35 5.42
C LEU A 80 -5.96 -17.63 4.09
N LEU A 81 -5.02 -17.72 3.16
CA LEU A 81 -5.15 -17.11 1.85
C LEU A 81 -6.27 -17.76 1.04
N GLN A 82 -6.46 -19.06 1.17
CA GLN A 82 -7.45 -19.82 0.40
C GLN A 82 -8.91 -19.55 0.78
N LYS A 83 -9.17 -18.83 1.89
CA LYS A 83 -10.53 -18.54 2.35
C LYS A 83 -11.27 -17.54 1.47
N GLU A 84 -10.56 -16.64 0.82
CA GLU A 84 -11.12 -15.68 -0.13
C GLU A 84 -10.49 -15.91 -1.50
N LYS A 85 -11.26 -16.52 -2.41
CA LYS A 85 -10.76 -17.04 -3.68
C LYS A 85 -10.25 -15.96 -4.62
N ASP A 86 -10.98 -14.88 -4.79
CA ASP A 86 -10.61 -13.80 -5.73
C ASP A 86 -9.32 -13.11 -5.29
N HIS A 87 -9.15 -12.94 -3.98
CA HIS A 87 -7.92 -12.39 -3.40
C HIS A 87 -6.71 -13.29 -3.67
N VAL A 88 -6.87 -14.61 -3.47
CA VAL A 88 -5.81 -15.60 -3.75
C VAL A 88 -5.42 -15.60 -5.22
N GLU A 89 -6.39 -15.62 -6.12
CA GLU A 89 -6.15 -15.59 -7.57
C GLU A 89 -5.43 -14.32 -7.99
N GLY A 90 -5.79 -13.15 -7.40
CA GLY A 90 -5.17 -11.87 -7.69
C GLY A 90 -3.70 -11.79 -7.29
N PHE A 91 -3.31 -12.41 -6.16
CA PHE A 91 -1.93 -12.36 -5.65
C PHE A 91 -1.09 -13.61 -5.93
N ALA A 92 -1.69 -14.72 -6.39
CA ALA A 92 -0.99 -15.98 -6.58
C ALA A 92 0.33 -15.90 -7.36
N PRO A 93 0.48 -15.09 -8.42
CA PRO A 93 1.73 -14.97 -9.17
C PRO A 93 2.86 -14.25 -8.42
N GLU A 94 2.54 -13.48 -7.38
CA GLU A 94 3.46 -12.57 -6.69
C GLU A 94 3.82 -13.02 -5.28
N VAL A 95 3.30 -14.14 -4.81
CA VAL A 95 3.55 -14.64 -3.46
C VAL A 95 4.91 -15.33 -3.36
N ALA A 96 5.71 -14.93 -2.37
CA ALA A 96 6.89 -15.68 -1.97
C ALA A 96 6.53 -16.66 -0.84
N TRP A 97 6.89 -17.93 -1.02
CA TRP A 97 6.58 -19.01 -0.10
C TRP A 97 7.77 -19.42 0.75
N VAL A 98 7.53 -19.55 2.06
CA VAL A 98 8.44 -20.21 2.99
C VAL A 98 7.96 -21.67 3.14
N THR A 99 8.79 -22.59 2.70
CA THR A 99 8.51 -24.05 2.72
C THR A 99 9.35 -24.80 3.73
N GLU A 100 10.43 -24.17 4.22
CA GLU A 100 11.35 -24.74 5.19
C GLU A 100 11.74 -23.68 6.23
N ALA A 101 11.84 -24.06 7.47
CA ALA A 101 12.33 -23.20 8.56
C ALA A 101 12.95 -24.06 9.67
N GLY A 102 14.00 -23.56 10.32
CA GLY A 102 14.69 -24.29 11.39
C GLY A 102 15.39 -25.58 10.92
N GLY A 103 15.64 -25.72 9.60
CA GLY A 103 16.24 -26.93 9.00
C GLY A 103 15.26 -28.03 8.67
N GLU A 104 13.97 -27.79 8.82
CA GLU A 104 12.89 -28.75 8.56
C GLU A 104 11.88 -28.21 7.55
N LYS A 105 11.25 -29.12 6.81
CA LYS A 105 10.08 -28.77 5.98
C LYS A 105 8.91 -28.43 6.87
N LEU A 106 8.18 -27.37 6.49
CA LEU A 106 6.93 -27.02 7.15
C LEU A 106 5.80 -27.92 6.68
N ASP A 107 4.92 -28.31 7.61
CA ASP A 107 3.69 -29.07 7.29
C ASP A 107 2.75 -28.27 6.40
N GLU A 108 2.72 -26.95 6.58
CA GLU A 108 1.97 -25.99 5.78
C GLU A 108 2.90 -24.88 5.32
N LYS A 109 2.81 -24.50 4.04
CA LYS A 109 3.56 -23.34 3.51
C LYS A 109 3.06 -22.06 4.16
N LEU A 110 4.01 -21.15 4.39
CA LEU A 110 3.72 -19.78 4.83
C LEU A 110 4.09 -18.83 3.71
N CYS A 111 3.26 -17.83 3.43
CA CYS A 111 3.66 -16.77 2.53
C CYS A 111 4.26 -15.59 3.30
N VAL A 112 5.25 -14.93 2.71
CA VAL A 112 5.64 -13.59 3.12
C VAL A 112 4.54 -12.65 2.65
N ARG A 113 3.92 -11.90 3.55
CA ARG A 113 2.71 -11.10 3.25
C ARG A 113 2.89 -10.22 2.01
N PRO A 114 2.04 -10.38 0.98
CA PRO A 114 1.93 -9.42 -0.12
C PRO A 114 1.01 -8.24 0.25
N THR A 115 0.13 -8.46 1.21
CA THR A 115 -0.82 -7.58 1.87
C THR A 115 -1.41 -8.34 3.06
N SER A 116 -2.15 -7.69 3.95
CA SER A 116 -2.53 -8.30 5.25
C SER A 116 -4.04 -8.44 5.48
N GLU A 117 -4.90 -8.30 4.46
CA GLU A 117 -6.35 -8.41 4.61
C GLU A 117 -6.76 -9.69 5.35
N THR A 118 -6.20 -10.83 4.94
CA THR A 118 -6.59 -12.14 5.48
C THR A 118 -6.23 -12.30 6.95
N ILE A 119 -5.05 -11.83 7.38
CA ILE A 119 -4.63 -11.95 8.78
C ILE A 119 -5.36 -10.94 9.67
N PHE A 120 -5.59 -9.71 9.20
CA PHE A 120 -6.41 -8.74 9.92
C PHE A 120 -7.82 -9.26 10.12
N THR A 121 -8.45 -9.74 9.05
CA THR A 121 -9.83 -10.25 9.08
C THR A 121 -9.95 -11.46 10.02
N THR A 122 -8.95 -12.36 10.01
CA THR A 122 -8.89 -13.50 10.94
C THR A 122 -8.85 -13.05 12.40
N MET A 123 -8.05 -12.02 12.71
CA MET A 123 -7.97 -11.52 14.08
C MET A 123 -9.23 -10.76 14.47
N TYR A 124 -9.83 -10.02 13.55
CA TYR A 124 -11.10 -9.34 13.78
C TYR A 124 -12.25 -10.32 14.11
N SER A 125 -12.28 -11.50 13.47
CA SER A 125 -13.26 -12.53 13.81
C SER A 125 -13.14 -13.04 15.25
N LYS A 126 -11.95 -12.98 15.82
CA LYS A 126 -11.71 -13.35 17.23
C LYS A 126 -12.05 -12.21 18.20
N TRP A 127 -11.82 -10.96 17.83
CA TRP A 127 -11.94 -9.81 18.72
C TRP A 127 -13.32 -9.19 18.71
N LEU A 128 -14.01 -9.17 17.56
CA LEU A 128 -15.35 -8.59 17.43
C LEU A 128 -16.39 -9.48 18.08
N LYS A 129 -17.20 -8.90 18.96
CA LYS A 129 -18.30 -9.60 19.65
C LYS A 129 -19.62 -8.86 19.54
N SER A 130 -19.60 -7.55 19.64
CA SER A 130 -20.78 -6.70 19.75
C SER A 130 -20.62 -5.44 18.91
N TRP A 131 -21.73 -4.85 18.51
CA TRP A 131 -21.77 -3.54 17.87
C TRP A 131 -21.02 -2.45 18.68
N ARG A 132 -20.88 -2.64 20.01
CA ARG A 132 -20.15 -1.71 20.88
C ARG A 132 -18.64 -1.72 20.65
N ASP A 133 -18.11 -2.78 20.04
CA ASP A 133 -16.69 -2.90 19.72
C ASP A 133 -16.33 -2.13 18.45
N LEU A 134 -17.33 -1.86 17.59
CA LEU A 134 -17.15 -1.21 16.29
C LEU A 134 -17.11 0.33 16.41
N PRO A 135 -16.37 1.00 15.50
CA PRO A 135 -15.53 0.42 14.46
C PRO A 135 -14.14 0.01 14.96
N PHE A 136 -13.51 -0.99 14.31
CA PHE A 136 -12.06 -1.19 14.38
C PHE A 136 -11.41 -0.39 13.26
N VAL A 137 -10.49 0.50 13.61
CA VAL A 137 -9.81 1.38 12.64
C VAL A 137 -8.31 1.29 12.90
N TYR A 138 -7.68 0.25 12.34
CA TYR A 138 -6.30 -0.07 12.61
C TYR A 138 -5.42 0.10 11.37
N ASN A 139 -4.19 0.52 11.62
CA ASN A 139 -3.15 0.73 10.62
C ASN A 139 -1.87 0.03 11.07
N GLN A 140 -1.08 -0.45 10.12
CA GLN A 140 0.30 -0.83 10.39
C GLN A 140 1.26 -0.20 9.39
N TRP A 141 2.40 0.25 9.90
CA TRP A 141 3.57 0.63 9.13
C TRP A 141 4.48 -0.58 9.03
N CYS A 142 4.72 -1.07 7.82
CA CYS A 142 5.45 -2.31 7.62
C CYS A 142 6.04 -2.43 6.23
N SER A 143 6.77 -3.52 5.98
CA SER A 143 7.10 -3.96 4.63
C SER A 143 6.16 -5.06 4.15
N VAL A 144 6.01 -5.17 2.84
CA VAL A 144 5.39 -6.30 2.15
C VAL A 144 6.29 -6.76 1.01
N LEU A 145 6.06 -7.98 0.55
CA LEU A 145 6.84 -8.58 -0.51
C LEU A 145 5.92 -9.08 -1.63
N ARG A 146 6.16 -8.58 -2.84
CA ARG A 146 5.48 -8.97 -4.08
C ARG A 146 6.50 -9.35 -5.12
N TRP A 147 6.50 -10.59 -5.58
CA TRP A 147 7.53 -11.13 -6.46
C TRP A 147 7.37 -10.62 -7.90
N GLU A 148 7.57 -9.32 -8.06
CA GLU A 148 7.45 -8.62 -9.33
C GLU A 148 8.52 -9.08 -10.33
N LYS A 149 8.14 -9.20 -11.61
CA LYS A 149 9.05 -9.56 -12.70
C LYS A 149 9.93 -8.39 -13.13
N GLU A 150 9.31 -7.22 -13.24
CA GLU A 150 9.96 -5.97 -13.61
C GLU A 150 9.96 -5.03 -12.43
N THR A 151 11.11 -4.49 -12.09
CA THR A 151 11.29 -3.63 -10.92
C THR A 151 11.94 -2.31 -11.30
N ARG A 152 11.60 -1.26 -10.56
CA ARG A 152 12.22 0.06 -10.61
C ARG A 152 12.23 0.67 -9.22
N PRO A 153 13.35 1.23 -8.73
CA PRO A 153 13.46 1.77 -7.37
C PRO A 153 12.28 2.67 -6.99
N PHE A 154 11.73 2.50 -5.80
CA PHE A 154 10.54 3.13 -5.25
C PHE A 154 9.22 2.88 -5.98
N LEU A 155 9.21 2.82 -7.31
CA LEU A 155 7.97 2.69 -8.11
C LEU A 155 7.41 1.27 -8.08
N ARG A 156 8.30 0.29 -8.18
CA ARG A 156 7.97 -1.14 -8.16
C ARG A 156 9.17 -1.95 -7.71
N SER A 157 9.22 -2.31 -6.44
CA SER A 157 10.24 -3.16 -5.82
C SER A 157 9.61 -4.42 -5.28
N ARG A 158 10.38 -5.51 -5.19
CA ARG A 158 9.87 -6.78 -4.63
C ARG A 158 9.51 -6.63 -3.17
N GLU A 159 10.34 -5.96 -2.39
CA GLU A 159 10.02 -5.50 -1.05
C GLU A 159 9.91 -3.98 -1.05
N PHE A 160 8.91 -3.45 -0.36
CA PHE A 160 8.74 -2.02 -0.19
C PHE A 160 8.10 -1.70 1.16
N LEU A 161 8.36 -0.50 1.65
CA LEU A 161 7.72 0.04 2.84
C LEU A 161 6.39 0.70 2.47
N TRP A 162 5.41 0.53 3.33
CA TRP A 162 4.10 1.13 3.19
C TRP A 162 3.39 1.28 4.53
N GLN A 163 2.23 1.86 4.52
CA GLN A 163 1.20 1.61 5.52
C GLN A 163 0.02 0.89 4.87
N GLU A 164 -0.62 0.07 5.64
CA GLU A 164 -1.89 -0.55 5.30
C GLU A 164 -2.86 -0.39 6.46
N GLY A 165 -3.98 0.27 6.18
CA GLY A 165 -5.08 0.37 7.11
C GLY A 165 -6.15 -0.66 6.79
N HIS A 166 -6.71 -1.27 7.82
CA HIS A 166 -7.78 -2.24 7.71
C HIS A 166 -8.84 -1.92 8.73
N THR A 167 -10.08 -1.72 8.28
CA THR A 167 -11.16 -1.29 9.15
C THR A 167 -12.38 -2.18 9.00
N ILE A 168 -13.16 -2.30 10.08
CA ILE A 168 -14.50 -2.90 10.03
C ILE A 168 -15.52 -1.99 10.73
N HIS A 169 -16.72 -1.96 10.19
CA HIS A 169 -17.80 -1.05 10.57
C HIS A 169 -19.13 -1.78 10.72
N GLU A 170 -20.04 -1.17 11.49
CA GLU A 170 -21.40 -1.69 11.69
C GLU A 170 -22.22 -1.65 10.40
N THR A 171 -22.05 -0.58 9.59
CA THR A 171 -22.87 -0.36 8.40
C THR A 171 -22.03 -0.15 7.13
N ALA A 172 -22.64 -0.45 5.98
CA ALA A 172 -22.07 -0.17 4.67
C ALA A 172 -21.74 1.32 4.50
N LYS A 173 -22.63 2.19 4.97
CA LYS A 173 -22.45 3.64 4.91
C LYS A 173 -21.20 4.11 5.64
N GLU A 174 -20.99 3.65 6.88
CA GLU A 174 -19.79 4.00 7.66
C GLU A 174 -18.50 3.52 6.98
N ALA A 175 -18.51 2.31 6.40
CA ALA A 175 -17.37 1.78 5.67
C ALA A 175 -17.09 2.59 4.39
N GLN A 176 -18.14 2.97 3.65
CA GLN A 176 -18.04 3.81 2.46
C GLN A 176 -17.45 5.20 2.81
N GLU A 177 -17.98 5.83 3.85
CA GLU A 177 -17.49 7.13 4.34
C GLU A 177 -16.02 7.05 4.76
N ARG A 178 -15.59 5.97 5.44
CA ARG A 178 -14.20 5.74 5.79
C ARG A 178 -13.32 5.56 4.55
N THR A 179 -13.77 4.82 3.57
CA THR A 179 -13.04 4.62 2.30
C THR A 179 -12.73 5.95 1.62
N LEU A 180 -13.73 6.83 1.51
CA LEU A 180 -13.57 8.15 0.90
C LEU A 180 -12.77 9.12 1.78
N GLN A 181 -12.89 9.05 3.09
CA GLN A 181 -12.10 9.85 4.03
C GLN A 181 -10.61 9.58 3.87
N MET A 182 -10.22 8.31 3.77
CA MET A 182 -8.81 7.94 3.62
C MET A 182 -8.26 8.33 2.25
N LEU A 183 -9.07 8.23 1.19
CA LEU A 183 -8.72 8.74 -0.14
C LEU A 183 -8.43 10.25 -0.10
N ASN A 184 -9.25 11.02 0.61
CA ASN A 184 -9.05 12.46 0.76
C ASN A 184 -7.79 12.81 1.56
N ILE A 185 -7.47 12.02 2.59
CA ILE A 185 -6.20 12.17 3.32
C ILE A 185 -5.00 11.90 2.40
N TYR A 186 -5.08 10.89 1.54
CA TYR A 186 -4.02 10.61 0.56
C TYR A 186 -3.84 11.75 -0.45
N ALA A 187 -4.93 12.32 -0.93
CA ALA A 187 -4.87 13.52 -1.77
C ALA A 187 -4.24 14.70 -1.03
N ASP A 188 -4.60 14.93 0.24
CA ASP A 188 -3.99 15.96 1.09
C ASP A 188 -2.48 15.76 1.26
N ILE A 189 -2.02 14.52 1.49
CA ILE A 189 -0.59 14.19 1.55
C ILE A 189 0.12 14.53 0.23
N ALA A 190 -0.44 14.10 -0.89
CA ALA A 190 0.14 14.37 -2.20
C ALA A 190 0.19 15.87 -2.51
N GLU A 191 -0.90 16.59 -2.32
CA GLU A 191 -1.04 17.98 -2.73
C GLU A 191 -0.38 18.96 -1.74
N ASN A 192 -0.58 18.78 -0.44
CA ASN A 192 -0.14 19.75 0.58
C ASN A 192 1.24 19.44 1.18
N LEU A 193 1.65 18.16 1.28
CA LEU A 193 2.99 17.82 1.74
C LEU A 193 3.98 17.72 0.58
N LEU A 194 3.60 17.03 -0.50
CA LEU A 194 4.50 16.71 -1.61
C LEU A 194 4.38 17.69 -2.79
N ALA A 195 3.40 18.59 -2.77
CA ALA A 195 3.07 19.52 -3.85
C ALA A 195 2.82 18.81 -5.21
N ILE A 196 2.25 17.60 -5.17
CA ILE A 196 1.94 16.80 -6.35
C ILE A 196 0.44 16.87 -6.61
N PRO A 197 -0.02 17.52 -7.69
CA PRO A 197 -1.43 17.49 -8.09
C PRO A 197 -1.87 16.06 -8.39
N VAL A 198 -3.04 15.66 -7.88
CA VAL A 198 -3.58 14.32 -8.11
C VAL A 198 -5.04 14.36 -8.56
N ILE A 199 -5.43 13.36 -9.32
CA ILE A 199 -6.82 13.11 -9.69
C ILE A 199 -7.36 11.96 -8.85
N LYS A 200 -8.49 12.17 -8.20
CA LYS A 200 -9.23 11.11 -7.50
C LYS A 200 -10.20 10.42 -8.46
N GLY A 201 -10.22 9.10 -8.43
CA GLY A 201 -11.09 8.31 -9.28
C GLY A 201 -11.42 6.94 -8.70
N ILE A 202 -12.33 6.26 -9.38
CA ILE A 202 -12.68 4.87 -9.13
C ILE A 202 -12.10 3.99 -10.24
N LYS A 203 -11.53 2.86 -9.87
CA LYS A 203 -10.98 1.90 -10.83
C LYS A 203 -12.07 1.12 -11.53
N THR A 204 -11.79 0.75 -12.78
CA THR A 204 -12.65 -0.15 -13.55
C THR A 204 -12.70 -1.55 -12.92
N GLU A 205 -13.71 -2.34 -13.30
CA GLU A 205 -13.86 -3.73 -12.82
C GLU A 205 -12.60 -4.59 -13.07
N SER A 206 -11.91 -4.35 -14.19
CA SER A 206 -10.69 -5.10 -14.56
C SER A 206 -9.44 -4.71 -13.78
N GLU A 207 -9.46 -3.53 -13.13
CA GLU A 207 -8.27 -2.99 -12.44
C GLU A 207 -8.49 -2.81 -10.94
N LYS A 208 -9.70 -3.07 -10.44
CA LYS A 208 -9.97 -2.98 -9.01
C LYS A 208 -9.18 -4.03 -8.23
N PHE A 209 -8.92 -3.74 -6.96
CA PHE A 209 -8.23 -4.66 -6.07
C PHE A 209 -9.03 -5.97 -5.91
N ALA A 210 -8.33 -7.10 -5.94
CA ALA A 210 -8.92 -8.42 -5.85
C ALA A 210 -9.69 -8.61 -4.54
N GLY A 211 -10.99 -8.92 -4.64
CA GLY A 211 -11.91 -9.04 -3.51
C GLY A 211 -12.63 -7.75 -3.11
N ALA A 212 -12.28 -6.60 -3.67
CA ALA A 212 -12.98 -5.34 -3.41
C ALA A 212 -14.26 -5.20 -4.26
N ASP A 213 -15.30 -4.58 -3.68
CA ASP A 213 -16.46 -4.11 -4.45
C ASP A 213 -16.07 -2.84 -5.22
N GLU A 214 -15.36 -1.93 -4.58
CA GLU A 214 -14.89 -0.68 -5.17
C GLU A 214 -13.44 -0.40 -4.76
N THR A 215 -12.64 0.07 -5.71
CA THR A 215 -11.28 0.58 -5.49
C THR A 215 -11.18 2.02 -5.94
N TYR A 216 -10.92 2.90 -5.00
CA TYR A 216 -10.62 4.30 -5.27
C TYR A 216 -9.12 4.52 -5.31
N THR A 217 -8.67 5.49 -6.09
CA THR A 217 -7.26 5.81 -6.27
C THR A 217 -7.05 7.32 -6.37
N ILE A 218 -5.86 7.76 -5.97
CA ILE A 218 -5.28 9.02 -6.40
C ILE A 218 -4.20 8.74 -7.44
N GLU A 219 -4.20 9.46 -8.53
CA GLU A 219 -3.22 9.31 -9.60
C GLU A 219 -2.55 10.64 -9.90
N ALA A 220 -1.21 10.62 -9.91
CA ALA A 220 -0.37 11.74 -10.32
C ALA A 220 0.01 11.59 -11.80
N MET A 221 0.21 12.71 -12.49
CA MET A 221 0.76 12.70 -13.83
C MET A 221 2.29 12.77 -13.77
N THR A 222 2.96 11.85 -14.44
CA THR A 222 4.41 11.84 -14.56
C THR A 222 4.85 12.77 -15.71
N TYR A 223 6.14 13.13 -15.72
CA TYR A 223 6.71 14.00 -16.75
C TYR A 223 6.47 13.49 -18.18
N ASP A 224 6.50 12.17 -18.40
CA ASP A 224 6.23 11.53 -19.68
C ASP A 224 4.73 11.35 -20.00
N GLY A 225 3.85 12.00 -19.25
CA GLY A 225 2.41 12.03 -19.50
C GLY A 225 1.65 10.76 -19.08
N LYS A 226 2.26 9.89 -18.28
CA LYS A 226 1.60 8.69 -17.75
C LYS A 226 0.96 8.93 -16.40
N ALA A 227 -0.11 8.21 -16.11
CA ALA A 227 -0.71 8.20 -14.79
C ALA A 227 0.08 7.27 -13.84
N LEU A 228 0.40 7.77 -12.64
CA LEU A 228 1.02 7.00 -11.57
C LEU A 228 0.03 6.87 -10.41
N GLN A 229 -0.41 5.65 -10.13
CA GLN A 229 -1.19 5.34 -8.93
C GLN A 229 -0.37 5.65 -7.69
N SER A 230 -0.83 6.58 -6.88
CA SER A 230 -0.09 7.14 -5.74
C SER A 230 -0.71 6.86 -4.38
N GLY A 231 -1.87 6.24 -4.34
CA GLY A 231 -2.56 5.80 -3.13
C GLY A 231 -3.89 5.16 -3.49
N THR A 232 -4.33 4.17 -2.70
CA THR A 232 -5.57 3.45 -2.94
C THR A 232 -6.38 3.30 -1.67
N SER A 233 -7.70 3.27 -1.83
CA SER A 233 -8.65 3.01 -0.77
C SER A 233 -9.76 2.09 -1.29
N HIS A 234 -9.97 0.96 -0.60
CA HIS A 234 -10.84 -0.12 -1.05
C HIS A 234 -12.05 -0.26 -0.14
N TYR A 235 -13.22 -0.38 -0.74
CA TYR A 235 -14.42 -0.83 -0.08
C TYR A 235 -14.67 -2.30 -0.41
N PHE A 236 -14.68 -3.16 0.59
CA PHE A 236 -14.86 -4.61 0.40
C PHE A 236 -16.29 -5.09 0.64
N GLY A 237 -17.18 -4.21 1.15
CA GLY A 237 -18.48 -4.68 1.58
C GLY A 237 -18.32 -5.78 2.63
N GLN A 238 -18.82 -6.97 2.33
CA GLN A 238 -18.74 -8.15 3.19
C GLN A 238 -17.96 -9.32 2.55
N ASN A 239 -17.17 -9.06 1.50
CA ASN A 239 -16.47 -10.10 0.74
C ASN A 239 -15.43 -10.85 1.56
N PHE A 240 -14.78 -10.20 2.54
CA PHE A 240 -13.87 -10.83 3.50
C PHE A 240 -14.57 -11.23 4.79
N THR A 241 -15.48 -10.43 5.29
CA THR A 241 -16.09 -10.67 6.59
C THR A 241 -16.97 -11.92 6.61
N LYS A 242 -17.65 -12.25 5.50
CA LYS A 242 -18.42 -13.50 5.38
C LYS A 242 -17.54 -14.74 5.40
N PRO A 243 -16.55 -14.92 4.50
CA PRO A 243 -15.69 -16.11 4.50
C PRO A 243 -14.92 -16.32 5.80
N PHE A 244 -14.53 -15.23 6.47
CA PHE A 244 -13.79 -15.26 7.74
C PHE A 244 -14.69 -15.24 8.99
N ASN A 245 -16.01 -15.22 8.82
CA ASN A 245 -16.99 -15.21 9.89
C ASN A 245 -16.78 -14.04 10.89
N VAL A 246 -16.59 -12.83 10.37
CA VAL A 246 -16.47 -11.61 11.17
C VAL A 246 -17.88 -11.09 11.48
N VAL A 247 -18.43 -11.58 12.57
CA VAL A 247 -19.81 -11.30 13.01
C VAL A 247 -19.84 -10.55 14.32
N PHE A 248 -20.86 -9.75 14.53
CA PHE A 248 -21.15 -9.07 15.79
C PHE A 248 -22.63 -9.19 16.12
N GLN A 249 -22.93 -9.12 17.42
CA GLN A 249 -24.29 -8.99 17.87
C GLN A 249 -24.73 -7.52 17.71
N ASN A 250 -25.78 -7.30 16.93
CA ASN A 250 -26.36 -5.98 16.72
C ASN A 250 -27.18 -5.50 17.93
N ARG A 251 -27.78 -4.30 17.82
CA ARG A 251 -28.58 -3.66 18.88
C ARG A 251 -29.85 -4.44 19.22
N GLU A 252 -30.33 -5.28 18.32
CA GLU A 252 -31.52 -6.13 18.47
C GLU A 252 -31.17 -7.56 18.95
N GLY A 253 -29.89 -7.84 19.23
CA GLY A 253 -29.42 -9.16 19.64
C GLY A 253 -29.20 -10.17 18.50
N LYS A 254 -29.32 -9.74 17.23
CA LYS A 254 -29.09 -10.59 16.06
C LYS A 254 -27.63 -10.57 15.63
N GLN A 255 -27.18 -11.65 14.98
CA GLN A 255 -25.85 -11.72 14.38
C GLN A 255 -25.82 -11.08 13.01
N GLU A 256 -24.85 -10.20 12.77
CA GLU A 256 -24.63 -9.53 11.49
C GLU A 256 -23.13 -9.56 11.11
N TYR A 257 -22.84 -9.58 9.81
CA TYR A 257 -21.48 -9.43 9.31
C TYR A 257 -21.07 -7.96 9.24
N ALA A 258 -19.85 -7.67 9.68
CA ALA A 258 -19.29 -6.33 9.57
C ALA A 258 -18.96 -5.96 8.10
N TYR A 259 -18.83 -4.66 7.83
CA TYR A 259 -18.41 -4.11 6.55
C TYR A 259 -16.94 -3.66 6.64
N GLN A 260 -16.14 -4.02 5.64
CA GLN A 260 -14.68 -3.89 5.69
C GLN A 260 -14.14 -2.93 4.64
N THR A 261 -13.05 -2.23 5.01
CA THR A 261 -12.25 -1.41 4.11
C THR A 261 -10.77 -1.71 4.27
N SER A 262 -9.97 -1.40 3.26
CA SER A 262 -8.52 -1.25 3.40
C SER A 262 -7.99 -0.08 2.57
N TRP A 263 -6.84 0.46 2.96
CA TRP A 263 -6.28 1.63 2.31
C TRP A 263 -4.76 1.71 2.55
N GLY A 264 -4.03 2.19 1.54
CA GLY A 264 -2.57 2.18 1.60
C GLY A 264 -1.89 3.21 0.70
N ILE A 265 -0.74 3.71 1.20
CA ILE A 265 0.29 4.43 0.47
C ILE A 265 1.65 3.80 0.77
N SER A 266 2.59 3.94 -0.15
CA SER A 266 3.90 3.32 -0.05
C SER A 266 5.04 4.30 -0.37
N THR A 267 6.25 3.81 -0.28
CA THR A 267 7.46 4.50 -0.76
C THR A 267 7.41 4.85 -2.25
N ARG A 268 6.39 4.41 -3.00
CA ARG A 268 6.12 4.91 -4.35
C ARG A 268 5.93 6.43 -4.39
N LEU A 269 5.46 7.04 -3.30
CA LEU A 269 5.36 8.50 -3.19
C LEU A 269 6.72 9.21 -3.31
N ILE A 270 7.81 8.58 -2.92
CA ILE A 270 9.18 9.11 -3.18
C ILE A 270 9.44 9.14 -4.68
N GLY A 271 9.07 8.08 -5.40
CA GLY A 271 9.16 8.04 -6.85
C GLY A 271 8.30 9.12 -7.53
N ALA A 272 7.07 9.31 -7.05
CA ALA A 272 6.19 10.37 -7.52
C ALA A 272 6.80 11.77 -7.30
N LEU A 273 7.42 12.00 -6.13
CA LEU A 273 8.10 13.26 -5.79
C LEU A 273 9.24 13.54 -6.76
N ILE A 274 10.09 12.54 -7.04
CA ILE A 274 11.19 12.67 -8.00
C ILE A 274 10.64 13.00 -9.40
N MET A 275 9.63 12.28 -9.85
CA MET A 275 9.05 12.47 -11.20
C MET A 275 8.33 13.81 -11.37
N ALA A 276 7.76 14.36 -10.28
CA ALA A 276 7.04 15.63 -10.33
C ALA A 276 7.96 16.86 -10.22
N HIS A 277 9.04 16.75 -9.44
CA HIS A 277 9.86 17.89 -9.06
C HIS A 277 11.35 17.78 -9.42
N GLY A 278 11.80 16.61 -9.85
CA GLY A 278 13.19 16.43 -10.28
C GLY A 278 13.49 17.17 -11.58
N ASP A 279 14.74 17.55 -11.75
CA ASP A 279 15.26 18.22 -12.92
C ASP A 279 16.61 17.63 -13.37
N ASN A 280 17.30 18.30 -14.28
CA ASN A 280 18.61 17.89 -14.79
C ASN A 280 19.79 18.44 -13.95
N ARG A 281 19.58 18.84 -12.68
CA ARG A 281 20.61 19.45 -11.84
C ARG A 281 20.97 18.60 -10.65
#